data_2ee9eb3d58ee50774f82990a3eb83c60
#
_entry.id   2ee9eb3d58ee50774f82990a3eb83c60
#
_cell.length_a   1.000
_cell.length_b   1.000
_cell.length_c   1.000
_cell.angle_alpha   90.00
_cell.angle_beta   90.00
_cell.angle_gamma   90.00
#
_symmetry.space_group_name_H-M   'P 1'
#
loop_
_entity.id
_entity.type
_entity.pdbx_description
1 polymer ?
#
loop_
_entity_poly.entity_id
_entity_poly.type
_entity_poly.pdbx_seq_one_letter_code
_entity_poly.pdbx_strand_id
1 'polypeptide(L)'
;MADEVFKLVEPFTLVDKYDAYQALDDAWGVIAADLEMLQTEGFDAARKVDPEYVIKKKSGKDVEVHILPFSLVQDALLSVEAEQLRDLQDEMSHLNGECESLQEELPCEDAEEGDADDSCDLAEEEIAAKRNELAALQKKLKSLKKDAKAQESALEEKTRETIEALTDEQGY
;
A
#
# COMPACT_ATOMS: atom_id res chain seq x y z
N MET A 1 6.13 -29.20 -3.44
CA MET A 1 5.76 -27.85 -2.95
C MET A 1 5.61 -27.83 -1.44
N ALA A 2 4.64 -28.51 -0.81
CA ALA A 2 4.49 -28.52 0.65
C ALA A 2 5.78 -28.97 1.40
N ASP A 3 6.42 -30.05 0.96
CA ASP A 3 7.67 -30.56 1.56
C ASP A 3 8.84 -29.58 1.42
N GLU A 4 8.86 -28.72 0.43
CA GLU A 4 9.89 -27.68 0.24
C GLU A 4 9.68 -26.51 1.20
N VAL A 5 8.43 -26.08 1.39
CA VAL A 5 8.07 -25.06 2.38
C VAL A 5 8.43 -25.54 3.79
N PHE A 6 8.16 -26.81 4.12
CA PHE A 6 8.54 -27.36 5.42
C PHE A 6 10.04 -27.41 5.67
N LYS A 7 10.84 -27.70 4.66
CA LYS A 7 12.32 -27.63 4.78
C LYS A 7 12.82 -26.22 5.06
N LEU A 8 12.12 -25.19 4.56
CA LEU A 8 12.46 -23.79 4.82
C LEU A 8 12.08 -23.37 6.26
N VAL A 9 11.01 -23.94 6.81
CA VAL A 9 10.52 -23.61 8.15
C VAL A 9 11.17 -24.47 9.24
N GLU A 10 11.71 -25.63 8.90
CA GLU A 10 12.32 -26.61 9.84
C GLU A 10 13.41 -26.01 10.74
N PRO A 11 14.28 -25.06 10.30
CA PRO A 11 15.28 -24.45 11.18
C PRO A 11 14.70 -23.48 12.21
N PHE A 12 13.44 -23.06 12.09
CA PHE A 12 12.83 -22.10 12.99
C PHE A 12 12.04 -22.81 14.08
N THR A 13 12.63 -22.90 15.28
CA THR A 13 12.03 -23.59 16.44
C THR A 13 10.81 -22.91 17.04
N LEU A 14 10.56 -21.65 16.66
CA LEU A 14 9.42 -20.84 17.16
C LEU A 14 8.16 -20.99 16.29
N VAL A 15 8.26 -21.64 15.13
CA VAL A 15 7.11 -21.82 14.22
C VAL A 15 6.60 -23.25 14.39
N ASP A 16 5.33 -23.39 14.83
CA ASP A 16 4.65 -24.68 14.83
C ASP A 16 4.39 -25.14 13.38
N LYS A 17 4.67 -26.42 13.11
CA LYS A 17 4.44 -27.02 11.80
C LYS A 17 2.96 -26.97 11.40
N TYR A 18 2.06 -27.08 12.38
CA TYR A 18 0.61 -26.99 12.12
C TYR A 18 0.18 -25.58 11.76
N ASP A 19 0.73 -24.56 12.41
CA ASP A 19 0.47 -23.15 12.09
C ASP A 19 0.98 -22.80 10.68
N ALA A 20 2.16 -23.32 10.32
CA ALA A 20 2.69 -23.17 8.98
C ALA A 20 1.84 -23.89 7.91
N TYR A 21 1.30 -25.07 8.26
CA TYR A 21 0.38 -25.81 7.40
C TYR A 21 -0.93 -25.06 7.21
N GLN A 22 -1.50 -24.55 8.28
CA GLN A 22 -2.74 -23.79 8.24
C GLN A 22 -2.60 -22.53 7.39
N ALA A 23 -1.51 -21.78 7.59
CA ALA A 23 -1.22 -20.59 6.79
C ALA A 23 -1.05 -20.91 5.29
N LEU A 24 -0.44 -22.05 4.97
CA LEU A 24 -0.30 -22.51 3.58
C LEU A 24 -1.65 -22.92 2.98
N ASP A 25 -2.48 -23.64 3.75
CA ASP A 25 -3.81 -24.10 3.32
C ASP A 25 -4.75 -22.91 3.11
N ASP A 26 -4.75 -21.95 4.04
CA ASP A 26 -5.52 -20.71 3.92
C ASP A 26 -5.10 -19.90 2.68
N ALA A 27 -3.79 -19.76 2.45
CA ALA A 27 -3.29 -19.07 1.26
C ALA A 27 -3.61 -19.82 -0.03
N TRP A 28 -3.52 -21.17 0.00
CA TRP A 28 -3.88 -22.01 -1.13
C TRP A 28 -5.37 -21.92 -1.47
N GLY A 29 -6.24 -21.91 -0.45
CA GLY A 29 -7.68 -21.78 -0.62
C GLY A 29 -8.10 -20.53 -1.40
N VAL A 30 -7.35 -19.44 -1.25
CA VAL A 30 -7.60 -18.17 -1.95
C VAL A 30 -7.29 -18.26 -3.45
N ILE A 31 -6.20 -18.97 -3.83
CA ILE A 31 -5.70 -19.01 -5.21
C ILE A 31 -6.06 -20.28 -5.97
N ALA A 32 -6.61 -21.29 -5.28
CA ALA A 32 -6.86 -22.62 -5.87
C ALA A 32 -7.82 -22.55 -7.06
N ALA A 33 -8.90 -21.78 -6.95
CA ALA A 33 -9.89 -21.59 -8.00
C ALA A 33 -9.28 -20.92 -9.24
N ASP A 34 -8.46 -19.90 -9.05
CA ASP A 34 -7.79 -19.19 -10.13
C ASP A 34 -6.77 -20.08 -10.84
N LEU A 35 -6.03 -20.89 -10.08
CA LEU A 35 -5.10 -21.87 -10.64
C LEU A 35 -5.81 -22.99 -11.43
N GLU A 36 -6.95 -23.46 -10.95
CA GLU A 36 -7.77 -24.44 -11.66
C GLU A 36 -8.31 -23.89 -12.98
N MET A 37 -8.74 -22.61 -12.97
CA MET A 37 -9.17 -21.90 -14.17
C MET A 37 -8.02 -21.76 -15.17
N LEU A 38 -6.83 -21.36 -14.72
CA LEU A 38 -5.64 -21.29 -15.58
C LEU A 38 -5.24 -22.64 -16.16
N GLN A 39 -5.39 -23.73 -15.39
CA GLN A 39 -5.10 -25.08 -15.87
C GLN A 39 -6.11 -25.56 -16.93
N THR A 40 -7.36 -25.21 -16.79
CA THR A 40 -8.44 -25.68 -17.68
C THR A 40 -8.58 -24.82 -18.94
N GLU A 41 -8.47 -23.50 -18.83
CA GLU A 41 -8.68 -22.55 -19.91
C GLU A 41 -7.37 -22.06 -20.55
N GLY A 42 -6.23 -22.35 -19.94
CA GLY A 42 -4.93 -21.86 -20.36
C GLY A 42 -4.66 -20.42 -19.92
N PHE A 43 -3.53 -19.87 -20.39
CA PHE A 43 -3.08 -18.54 -19.99
C PHE A 43 -4.01 -17.40 -20.45
N ASP A 44 -4.84 -17.64 -21.46
CA ASP A 44 -5.86 -16.68 -21.89
C ASP A 44 -6.87 -16.32 -20.78
N ALA A 45 -7.06 -17.21 -19.80
CA ALA A 45 -7.89 -16.93 -18.64
C ALA A 45 -7.29 -15.83 -17.74
N ALA A 46 -5.98 -15.73 -17.66
CA ALA A 46 -5.29 -14.72 -16.87
C ALA A 46 -5.60 -13.28 -17.29
N ARG A 47 -5.95 -13.09 -18.56
CA ARG A 47 -6.32 -11.78 -19.13
C ARG A 47 -7.78 -11.40 -18.85
N LYS A 48 -8.59 -12.36 -18.40
CA LYS A 48 -10.02 -12.13 -18.16
C LYS A 48 -10.23 -11.42 -16.82
N VAL A 49 -11.31 -10.67 -16.78
CA VAL A 49 -11.85 -10.11 -15.55
C VAL A 49 -12.56 -11.23 -14.80
N ASP A 50 -12.35 -11.31 -13.50
CA ASP A 50 -13.07 -12.27 -12.66
C ASP A 50 -14.55 -11.88 -12.58
N PRO A 51 -15.48 -12.69 -13.11
CA PRO A 51 -16.89 -12.37 -13.12
C PRO A 51 -17.52 -12.40 -11.72
N GLU A 52 -16.90 -13.07 -10.75
CA GLU A 52 -17.43 -13.21 -9.39
C GLU A 52 -16.95 -12.08 -8.46
N TYR A 53 -15.87 -11.40 -8.81
CA TYR A 53 -15.28 -10.35 -7.97
C TYR A 53 -15.44 -8.96 -8.58
N VAL A 54 -16.44 -8.21 -8.10
CA VAL A 54 -16.60 -6.79 -8.40
C VAL A 54 -16.46 -5.99 -7.10
N ILE A 55 -15.38 -5.24 -6.96
CA ILE A 55 -15.18 -4.36 -5.81
C ILE A 55 -15.92 -3.04 -6.04
N LYS A 56 -16.95 -2.77 -5.23
CA LYS A 56 -17.64 -1.48 -5.21
C LYS A 56 -16.79 -0.44 -4.47
N LYS A 57 -16.16 0.47 -5.21
CA LYS A 57 -15.51 1.63 -4.57
C LYS A 57 -16.56 2.55 -3.96
N LYS A 58 -16.23 3.22 -2.87
CA LYS A 58 -17.08 4.26 -2.21
C LYS A 58 -17.53 5.39 -3.17
N SER A 59 -16.88 5.54 -4.32
CA SER A 59 -17.23 6.49 -5.38
C SER A 59 -18.35 6.02 -6.32
N GLY A 60 -18.92 4.83 -6.10
CA GLY A 60 -20.02 4.28 -6.92
C GLY A 60 -19.59 3.70 -8.27
N LYS A 61 -18.30 3.65 -8.57
CA LYS A 61 -17.77 2.94 -9.74
C LYS A 61 -17.42 1.50 -9.34
N ASP A 62 -18.00 0.56 -10.05
CA ASP A 62 -17.61 -0.86 -9.93
C ASP A 62 -16.20 -1.02 -10.52
N VAL A 63 -15.31 -1.64 -9.77
CA VAL A 63 -13.95 -1.97 -10.25
C VAL A 63 -13.93 -3.45 -10.55
N GLU A 64 -13.73 -3.74 -11.80
CA GLU A 64 -13.51 -5.10 -12.29
C GLU A 64 -12.15 -5.58 -11.77
N VAL A 65 -12.13 -6.78 -11.22
CA VAL A 65 -10.91 -7.42 -10.71
C VAL A 65 -10.45 -8.44 -11.73
N HIS A 66 -9.18 -8.36 -12.11
CA HIS A 66 -8.57 -9.38 -12.94
C HIS A 66 -8.20 -10.60 -12.10
N ILE A 67 -8.20 -11.78 -12.73
CA ILE A 67 -7.77 -13.04 -12.10
C ILE A 67 -6.33 -12.93 -11.60
N LEU A 68 -5.45 -12.27 -12.38
CA LEU A 68 -4.10 -11.96 -11.92
C LEU A 68 -4.12 -10.78 -10.93
N PRO A 69 -3.58 -10.94 -9.71
CA PRO A 69 -3.44 -9.86 -8.76
C PRO A 69 -2.55 -8.74 -9.31
N PHE A 70 -3.02 -7.50 -9.24
CA PHE A 70 -2.26 -6.34 -9.71
C PHE A 70 -0.90 -6.22 -9.05
N SER A 71 -0.81 -6.51 -7.75
CA SER A 71 0.46 -6.48 -7.01
C SER A 71 1.51 -7.41 -7.61
N LEU A 72 1.12 -8.62 -8.03
CA LEU A 72 2.04 -9.58 -8.62
C LEU A 72 2.56 -9.09 -9.98
N VAL A 73 1.70 -8.51 -10.81
CA VAL A 73 2.09 -7.96 -12.11
C VAL A 73 2.97 -6.72 -11.94
N GLN A 74 2.65 -5.87 -10.97
CA GLN A 74 3.44 -4.68 -10.63
C GLN A 74 4.84 -5.06 -10.14
N ASP A 75 4.95 -6.02 -9.24
CA ASP A 75 6.25 -6.47 -8.72
C ASP A 75 7.10 -7.17 -9.78
N ALA A 76 6.48 -7.93 -10.69
CA ALA A 76 7.20 -8.69 -11.72
C ALA A 76 7.56 -7.86 -12.96
N LEU A 77 6.66 -7.04 -13.46
CA LEU A 77 6.78 -6.37 -14.75
C LEU A 77 6.87 -4.84 -14.68
N LEU A 78 6.36 -4.23 -13.59
CA LEU A 78 6.32 -2.78 -13.37
C LEU A 78 7.05 -2.38 -12.07
N SER A 79 8.10 -3.12 -11.72
CA SER A 79 8.83 -2.94 -10.45
C SER A 79 9.34 -1.52 -10.24
N VAL A 80 9.80 -0.85 -11.31
CA VAL A 80 10.33 0.51 -11.24
C VAL A 80 9.23 1.52 -10.87
N GLU A 81 8.07 1.42 -11.51
CA GLU A 81 6.93 2.29 -11.22
C GLU A 81 6.33 2.00 -9.84
N ALA A 82 6.29 0.74 -9.45
CA ALA A 82 5.84 0.32 -8.13
C ALA A 82 6.78 0.85 -7.02
N GLU A 83 8.10 0.80 -7.25
CA GLU A 83 9.11 1.33 -6.33
C GLU A 83 9.00 2.84 -6.19
N GLN A 84 8.83 3.58 -7.30
CA GLN A 84 8.59 5.03 -7.27
C GLN A 84 7.37 5.42 -6.45
N LEU A 85 6.29 4.64 -6.52
CA LEU A 85 5.09 4.88 -5.71
C LEU A 85 5.35 4.62 -4.22
N ARG A 86 6.11 3.56 -3.89
CA ARG A 86 6.53 3.26 -2.52
C ARG A 86 7.40 4.37 -1.94
N ASP A 87 8.37 4.86 -2.70
CA ASP A 87 9.24 5.98 -2.29
C ASP A 87 8.43 7.24 -1.93
N LEU A 88 7.42 7.57 -2.74
CA LEU A 88 6.51 8.69 -2.46
C LEU A 88 5.66 8.45 -1.20
N GLN A 89 5.21 7.22 -0.98
CA GLN A 89 4.44 6.86 0.22
C GLN A 89 5.31 6.94 1.47
N ASP A 90 6.57 6.55 1.39
CA ASP A 90 7.54 6.64 2.47
C ASP A 90 7.87 8.11 2.79
N GLU A 91 8.09 8.94 1.75
CA GLU A 91 8.28 10.38 1.94
C GLU A 91 7.05 11.04 2.59
N MET A 92 5.85 10.65 2.18
CA MET A 92 4.61 11.12 2.80
C MET A 92 4.50 10.71 4.28
N SER A 93 4.88 9.48 4.60
CA SER A 93 4.86 8.97 5.98
C SER A 93 5.85 9.73 6.85
N HIS A 94 7.05 9.98 6.34
CA HIS A 94 8.08 10.76 7.02
C HIS A 94 7.60 12.20 7.31
N LEU A 95 7.09 12.89 6.29
CA LEU A 95 6.58 14.26 6.45
C LEU A 95 5.35 14.33 7.37
N ASN A 96 4.53 13.29 7.40
CA ASN A 96 3.41 13.23 8.33
C ASN A 96 3.90 13.13 9.78
N GLY A 97 4.93 12.30 10.03
CA GLY A 97 5.57 12.20 11.35
C GLY A 97 6.22 13.53 11.78
N GLU A 98 6.88 14.23 10.86
CA GLU A 98 7.43 15.58 11.15
C GLU A 98 6.32 16.58 11.50
N CYS A 99 5.19 16.55 10.78
CA CYS A 99 4.04 17.40 11.08
C CYS A 99 3.46 17.10 12.47
N GLU A 100 3.33 15.82 12.82
CA GLU A 100 2.82 15.40 14.13
C GLU A 100 3.77 15.84 15.25
N SER A 101 5.08 15.64 15.09
CA SER A 101 6.07 16.09 16.08
C SER A 101 6.04 17.60 16.30
N LEU A 102 5.95 18.39 15.21
CA LEU A 102 5.84 19.86 15.32
C LEU A 102 4.51 20.30 15.94
N GLN A 103 3.42 19.55 15.74
CA GLN A 103 2.14 19.84 16.37
C GLN A 103 2.17 19.56 17.88
N GLU A 104 2.87 18.51 18.32
CA GLU A 104 3.03 18.21 19.75
C GLU A 104 3.90 19.23 20.48
N GLU A 105 4.86 19.86 19.76
CA GLU A 105 5.72 20.92 20.31
C GLU A 105 5.03 22.30 20.37
N LEU A 106 3.90 22.45 19.69
CA LEU A 106 3.14 23.70 19.69
C LEU A 106 2.12 23.70 20.86
N PRO A 107 2.00 24.81 21.60
CA PRO A 107 0.99 24.92 22.65
C PRO A 107 -0.42 24.82 22.04
N CYS A 108 -1.30 24.06 22.70
CA CYS A 108 -2.70 23.91 22.32
C CYS A 108 -3.41 25.27 22.32
N GLU A 109 -4.08 25.62 21.23
CA GLU A 109 -4.82 26.87 21.09
C GLU A 109 -6.07 26.92 21.98
N ASP A 110 -6.50 25.80 22.60
CA ASP A 110 -7.70 25.66 23.40
C ASP A 110 -7.46 25.85 24.94
N ALA A 111 -6.30 26.39 25.35
CA ALA A 111 -6.17 26.81 26.75
C ALA A 111 -6.99 28.09 26.96
N GLU A 112 -8.28 27.93 27.36
CA GLU A 112 -9.07 29.00 27.91
C GLU A 112 -8.27 29.72 29.03
N GLU A 113 -8.33 31.04 29.01
CA GLU A 113 -7.69 31.95 29.97
C GLU A 113 -7.98 31.51 31.42
N GLY A 114 -7.10 30.78 32.05
CA GLY A 114 -7.27 30.43 33.46
C GLY A 114 -6.33 29.30 33.90
N ASP A 115 -5.09 29.57 33.95
CA ASP A 115 -4.05 29.26 34.94
C ASP A 115 -2.69 29.45 34.30
N ALA A 116 -2.09 30.59 34.60
CA ALA A 116 -0.69 30.83 34.28
C ALA A 116 0.16 29.92 35.20
N ASP A 117 0.39 28.69 34.80
CA ASP A 117 1.50 27.90 35.29
C ASP A 117 2.60 27.83 34.21
N ASP A 118 3.65 28.43 34.59
CA ASP A 118 4.95 28.76 34.07
C ASP A 118 5.66 27.54 33.41
N SER A 119 5.27 27.13 32.20
CA SER A 119 6.01 26.09 31.46
C SER A 119 6.00 26.21 29.93
N CYS A 120 5.73 27.37 29.35
CA CYS A 120 5.92 27.60 27.94
C CYS A 120 7.04 28.65 27.71
N ASP A 121 8.29 28.23 27.91
CA ASP A 121 9.49 29.05 27.74
C ASP A 121 9.88 29.29 26.25
N LEU A 122 8.95 29.04 25.32
CA LEU A 122 9.19 29.34 23.90
C LEU A 122 8.82 30.79 23.62
N ALA A 123 9.78 31.55 23.12
CA ALA A 123 9.52 32.92 22.68
C ALA A 123 8.43 32.93 21.57
N GLU A 124 7.56 33.95 21.58
CA GLU A 124 6.49 34.07 20.58
C GLU A 124 6.99 34.00 19.14
N GLU A 125 8.23 34.42 18.88
CA GLU A 125 8.89 34.31 17.59
C GLU A 125 9.19 32.86 17.19
N GLU A 126 9.53 31.99 18.14
CA GLU A 126 9.79 30.56 17.90
C GLU A 126 8.48 29.80 17.61
N ILE A 127 7.41 30.15 18.31
CA ILE A 127 6.08 29.58 18.05
C ILE A 127 5.60 29.99 16.65
N ALA A 128 5.79 31.25 16.26
CA ALA A 128 5.42 31.72 14.93
C ALA A 128 6.27 31.04 13.82
N ALA A 129 7.56 30.83 14.07
CA ALA A 129 8.44 30.13 13.16
C ALA A 129 7.99 28.66 12.97
N LYS A 130 7.72 27.93 14.06
CA LYS A 130 7.24 26.53 14.01
C LYS A 130 5.88 26.41 13.32
N ARG A 131 4.97 27.37 13.53
CA ARG A 131 3.67 27.40 12.81
C ARG A 131 3.85 27.60 11.30
N ASN A 132 4.79 28.46 10.88
CA ASN A 132 5.09 28.68 9.48
C ASN A 132 5.71 27.42 8.84
N GLU A 133 6.61 26.76 9.56
CA GLU A 133 7.23 25.50 9.13
C GLU A 133 6.19 24.40 8.97
N LEU A 134 5.32 24.23 9.95
CA LEU A 134 4.21 23.28 9.90
C LEU A 134 3.28 23.55 8.71
N ALA A 135 2.94 24.80 8.45
CA ALA A 135 2.12 25.17 7.30
C ALA A 135 2.80 24.84 5.96
N ALA A 136 4.12 25.03 5.88
CA ALA A 136 4.92 24.66 4.70
C ALA A 136 4.96 23.16 4.49
N LEU A 137 5.19 22.36 5.55
CA LEU A 137 5.19 20.91 5.51
C LEU A 137 3.81 20.35 5.14
N GLN A 138 2.74 20.86 5.70
CA GLN A 138 1.37 20.48 5.35
C GLN A 138 1.05 20.76 3.88
N LYS A 139 1.53 21.88 3.34
CA LYS A 139 1.37 22.19 1.92
C LYS A 139 2.15 21.23 1.03
N LYS A 140 3.39 20.89 1.42
CA LYS A 140 4.22 19.90 0.72
C LYS A 140 3.56 18.52 0.77
N LEU A 141 3.07 18.09 1.93
CA LEU A 141 2.36 16.84 2.11
C LEU A 141 1.09 16.75 1.27
N LYS A 142 0.34 17.87 1.13
CA LYS A 142 -0.84 17.93 0.28
C LYS A 142 -0.50 17.78 -1.21
N SER A 143 0.62 18.36 -1.68
CA SER A 143 1.07 18.17 -3.06
C SER A 143 1.50 16.73 -3.31
N LEU A 144 2.31 16.14 -2.42
CA LEU A 144 2.74 14.74 -2.52
C LEU A 144 1.57 13.76 -2.51
N LYS A 145 0.55 13.99 -1.67
CA LYS A 145 -0.68 13.18 -1.70
C LYS A 145 -1.39 13.21 -3.04
N LYS A 146 -1.37 14.36 -3.72
CA LYS A 146 -1.95 14.50 -5.05
C LYS A 146 -1.13 13.75 -6.10
N ASP A 147 0.20 13.87 -6.00
CA ASP A 147 1.12 13.24 -6.94
C ASP A 147 1.13 11.72 -6.77
N ALA A 148 1.14 11.22 -5.52
CA ALA A 148 1.02 9.80 -5.21
C ALA A 148 -0.29 9.20 -5.75
N LYS A 149 -1.42 9.90 -5.57
CA LYS A 149 -2.70 9.44 -6.11
C LYS A 149 -2.73 9.42 -7.63
N ALA A 150 -2.07 10.38 -8.28
CA ALA A 150 -1.98 10.40 -9.74
C ALA A 150 -1.10 9.24 -10.25
N GLN A 151 0.01 8.97 -9.58
CA GLN A 151 0.88 7.82 -9.90
C GLN A 151 0.20 6.48 -9.63
N GLU A 152 -0.51 6.34 -8.52
CA GLU A 152 -1.31 5.14 -8.22
C GLU A 152 -2.31 4.84 -9.34
N SER A 153 -3.06 5.86 -9.78
CA SER A 153 -4.01 5.72 -10.86
C SER A 153 -3.35 5.37 -12.20
N ALA A 154 -2.19 5.96 -12.49
CA ALA A 154 -1.43 5.67 -13.70
C ALA A 154 -0.83 4.26 -13.66
N LEU A 155 -0.37 3.80 -12.50
CA LEU A 155 0.13 2.45 -12.30
C LEU A 155 -0.99 1.41 -12.44
N GLU A 156 -2.19 1.66 -11.88
CA GLU A 156 -3.36 0.80 -12.07
C GLU A 156 -3.72 0.65 -13.56
N GLU A 157 -3.72 1.76 -14.31
CA GLU A 157 -4.02 1.74 -15.74
C GLU A 157 -2.96 0.98 -16.55
N LYS A 158 -1.68 1.26 -16.29
CA LYS A 158 -0.57 0.51 -16.89
C LYS A 158 -0.63 -0.98 -16.56
N THR A 159 -0.96 -1.34 -15.32
CA THR A 159 -1.08 -2.74 -14.91
C THR A 159 -2.17 -3.43 -15.72
N ARG A 160 -3.32 -2.78 -15.91
CA ARG A 160 -4.41 -3.32 -16.72
C ARG A 160 -3.99 -3.51 -18.18
N GLU A 161 -3.37 -2.51 -18.78
CA GLU A 161 -2.84 -2.61 -20.16
C GLU A 161 -1.81 -3.73 -20.28
N THR A 162 -0.94 -3.88 -19.26
CA THR A 162 0.07 -4.94 -19.24
C THR A 162 -0.57 -6.33 -19.16
N ILE A 163 -1.60 -6.52 -18.33
CA ILE A 163 -2.33 -7.78 -18.23
C ILE A 163 -3.00 -8.13 -19.57
N GLU A 164 -3.63 -7.15 -20.22
CA GLU A 164 -4.27 -7.35 -21.52
C GLU A 164 -3.25 -7.67 -22.64
N ALA A 165 -2.04 -7.12 -22.54
CA ALA A 165 -0.97 -7.31 -23.50
C ALA A 165 -0.05 -8.53 -23.22
N LEU A 166 -0.25 -9.24 -22.11
CA LEU A 166 0.56 -10.41 -21.74
C LEU A 166 0.57 -11.45 -22.86
N THR A 167 1.76 -11.93 -23.18
CA THR A 167 1.97 -13.04 -24.13
C THR A 167 2.21 -14.35 -23.38
N ASP A 168 1.93 -15.47 -24.04
CA ASP A 168 2.12 -16.81 -23.46
C ASP A 168 3.59 -17.05 -23.02
N GLU A 169 4.56 -16.39 -23.67
CA GLU A 169 5.98 -16.46 -23.31
C GLU A 169 6.34 -15.74 -22.02
N GLN A 170 5.53 -14.77 -21.59
CA GLN A 170 5.74 -14.00 -20.35
C GLN A 170 5.08 -14.64 -19.13
N GLY A 171 4.25 -15.65 -19.36
CA GLY A 171 3.55 -16.40 -18.30
C GLY A 171 4.33 -17.62 -17.76
N TYR A 172 5.54 -17.84 -18.25
CA TYR A 172 6.43 -18.92 -17.80
C TYR A 172 7.67 -18.30 -17.11
#